data_65360100e9cb744cc9e0a6656f16054f
#
_entry.id   65360100e9cb744cc9e0a6656f16054f
#
_cell.length_a   1.000
_cell.length_b   1.000
_cell.length_c   1.000
_cell.angle_alpha   90.00
_cell.angle_beta   90.00
_cell.angle_gamma   90.00
#
_symmetry.space_group_name_H-M   'P 1'
#
loop_
_entity.id
_entity.type
_entity.pdbx_description
1 polymer ?
#
loop_
_entity_poly.entity_id
_entity_poly.type
_entity_poly.pdbx_seq_one_letter_code
_entity_poly.pdbx_strand_id
1 'polypeptide(L)'
;MPPISWPTGTAPGVNPTETGGRLINAIAERAPAGSRSEIVWRRVAGLIARFTTTQTAIRGALLVGSVLYVVSGNRVYSITSSYVVTELTGTVGGSGPVTMARNMKAPVPDVLIVHSGGMSQINISGASVAVFSDGDLPSVNSICWVDGYFIVTAESGLAYQSGLNDTTFASVDRTTAEADPDGLYRAIASGSDLILMGTASLEFYANAGNPTAFAFNRSVVVPIGLKAPYAVAGFEPGFADTVIFVANDNTVRRLQGYEPAPISGPDLNRLIEAVTNPAELVAWVYQAAGHAYWVLSGPGWSTTFRPAAGTSARAMVFPIGAAATASPPGASGSPSTSKAARRSS
;
A
#
# COMPACT_ATOMS: atom_id res chain seq x y z
N MET A 1 1.54 -45.99 8.86
CA MET A 1 2.20 -44.82 8.28
C MET A 1 1.93 -43.63 9.18
N PRO A 2 2.93 -42.84 9.55
CA PRO A 2 2.65 -41.59 10.26
C PRO A 2 1.79 -40.69 9.38
N PRO A 3 0.83 -39.95 9.93
CA PRO A 3 0.00 -39.05 9.15
C PRO A 3 0.87 -37.94 8.56
N ILE A 4 0.77 -37.70 7.25
CA ILE A 4 1.44 -36.58 6.58
C ILE A 4 0.72 -35.31 7.02
N SER A 5 1.44 -34.47 7.76
CA SER A 5 0.96 -33.15 8.15
C SER A 5 1.08 -32.19 6.96
N TRP A 6 -0.07 -31.74 6.44
CA TRP A 6 -0.08 -30.70 5.40
C TRP A 6 0.11 -29.32 6.01
N PRO A 7 0.84 -28.43 5.34
CA PRO A 7 1.08 -27.09 5.86
C PRO A 7 -0.24 -26.31 5.97
N THR A 8 -0.41 -25.60 7.07
CA THR A 8 -1.55 -24.72 7.31
C THR A 8 -1.21 -23.24 7.18
N GLY A 9 0.06 -22.94 6.95
CA GLY A 9 0.62 -21.62 6.70
C GLY A 9 1.85 -21.76 5.83
N THR A 10 2.45 -20.62 5.45
CA THR A 10 3.74 -20.59 4.78
C THR A 10 4.80 -20.29 5.83
N ALA A 11 5.71 -21.23 6.05
CA ALA A 11 6.88 -21.07 6.91
C ALA A 11 8.08 -21.64 6.14
N PRO A 12 8.66 -20.90 5.20
CA PRO A 12 9.86 -21.32 4.50
C PRO A 12 11.07 -21.20 5.42
N GLY A 13 11.22 -22.14 6.35
CA GLY A 13 12.38 -22.20 7.24
C GLY A 13 13.70 -22.35 6.47
N VAL A 14 14.79 -21.90 7.10
CA VAL A 14 16.15 -22.06 6.53
C VAL A 14 16.59 -23.50 6.61
N ASN A 15 16.14 -24.23 7.62
CA ASN A 15 16.46 -25.63 7.83
C ASN A 15 15.28 -26.55 7.48
N PRO A 16 15.51 -27.74 6.91
CA PRO A 16 14.45 -28.70 6.58
C PRO A 16 13.58 -29.10 7.78
N THR A 17 14.12 -29.05 9.00
CA THR A 17 13.42 -29.36 10.25
C THR A 17 12.52 -28.22 10.74
N GLU A 18 12.76 -26.99 10.28
CA GLU A 18 11.94 -25.79 10.60
C GLU A 18 10.84 -25.55 9.57
N THR A 19 10.86 -26.25 8.44
CA THR A 19 9.94 -26.03 7.34
C THR A 19 8.55 -26.58 7.64
N GLY A 20 7.60 -25.72 7.89
CA GLY A 20 6.17 -26.05 7.92
C GLY A 20 5.54 -26.24 6.52
N GLY A 21 6.37 -26.20 5.46
CA GLY A 21 5.93 -26.21 4.07
C GLY A 21 5.53 -24.83 3.54
N ARG A 22 5.18 -24.76 2.25
CA ARG A 22 4.74 -23.52 1.60
C ARG A 22 3.34 -23.68 1.02
N LEU A 23 2.49 -22.71 1.28
CA LEU A 23 1.22 -22.54 0.59
C LEU A 23 1.43 -21.47 -0.51
N ILE A 24 1.40 -21.89 -1.77
CA ILE A 24 1.53 -20.99 -2.92
C ILE A 24 0.17 -20.92 -3.61
N ASN A 25 -0.40 -19.72 -3.74
CA ASN A 25 -1.72 -19.49 -4.32
C ASN A 25 -2.82 -20.36 -3.70
N ALA A 26 -2.71 -20.67 -2.41
CA ALA A 26 -3.67 -21.48 -1.66
C ALA A 26 -3.89 -20.92 -0.25
N ILE A 27 -5.08 -21.14 0.26
CA ILE A 27 -5.53 -20.74 1.61
C ILE A 27 -5.93 -22.00 2.36
N ALA A 28 -5.46 -22.13 3.59
CA ALA A 28 -6.00 -23.10 4.52
C ALA A 28 -7.19 -22.47 5.27
N GLU A 29 -8.38 -23.04 5.13
CA GLU A 29 -9.59 -22.64 5.84
C GLU A 29 -9.99 -23.71 6.84
N ARG A 30 -10.49 -23.26 8.00
CA ARG A 30 -11.09 -24.18 8.96
C ARG A 30 -12.42 -24.67 8.41
N ALA A 31 -12.60 -25.97 8.32
CA ALA A 31 -13.84 -26.55 7.87
C ALA A 31 -14.95 -26.36 8.94
N PRO A 32 -16.22 -26.30 8.54
CA PRO A 32 -17.34 -26.29 9.48
C PRO A 32 -17.33 -27.49 10.43
N ALA A 33 -17.91 -27.30 11.61
CA ALA A 33 -18.05 -28.41 12.57
C ALA A 33 -18.79 -29.59 11.94
N GLY A 34 -18.28 -30.80 12.17
CA GLY A 34 -18.83 -32.04 11.58
C GLY A 34 -18.28 -32.42 10.20
N SER A 35 -17.36 -31.63 9.65
CA SER A 35 -16.66 -31.97 8.40
C SER A 35 -15.67 -33.12 8.60
N ARG A 36 -15.39 -33.89 7.52
CA ARG A 36 -14.41 -34.99 7.53
C ARG A 36 -12.97 -34.53 7.78
N SER A 37 -12.67 -33.26 7.55
CA SER A 37 -11.35 -32.65 7.75
C SER A 37 -11.52 -31.35 8.51
N GLU A 38 -10.61 -31.07 9.43
CA GLU A 38 -10.59 -29.78 10.15
C GLU A 38 -10.14 -28.61 9.27
N ILE A 39 -9.38 -28.89 8.22
CA ILE A 39 -8.80 -27.90 7.34
C ILE A 39 -9.07 -28.28 5.88
N VAL A 40 -9.50 -27.28 5.12
CA VAL A 40 -9.69 -27.36 3.66
C VAL A 40 -8.74 -26.39 2.99
N TRP A 41 -7.99 -26.86 2.00
CA TRP A 41 -7.13 -25.99 1.17
C TRP A 41 -7.93 -25.51 -0.04
N ARG A 42 -8.06 -24.22 -0.17
CA ARG A 42 -8.70 -23.58 -1.31
C ARG A 42 -7.68 -22.82 -2.14
N ARG A 43 -7.82 -22.85 -3.45
CA ARG A 43 -7.04 -22.01 -4.35
C ARG A 43 -7.50 -20.55 -4.21
N VAL A 44 -6.54 -19.64 -4.26
CA VAL A 44 -6.85 -18.21 -4.43
C VAL A 44 -7.43 -18.00 -5.83
N ALA A 45 -8.42 -17.10 -5.93
CA ALA A 45 -8.98 -16.71 -7.23
C ALA A 45 -7.87 -16.12 -8.12
N GLY A 46 -7.92 -16.44 -9.41
CA GLY A 46 -7.02 -15.84 -10.39
C GLY A 46 -7.30 -14.35 -10.57
N LEU A 47 -6.29 -13.61 -11.04
CA LEU A 47 -6.41 -12.22 -11.42
C LEU A 47 -6.84 -12.11 -12.88
N ILE A 48 -7.81 -11.24 -13.15
CA ILE A 48 -8.26 -10.90 -14.51
C ILE A 48 -7.93 -9.43 -14.74
N ALA A 49 -7.18 -9.14 -15.80
CA ALA A 49 -6.93 -7.76 -16.21
C ALA A 49 -8.25 -7.12 -16.64
N ARG A 50 -8.63 -6.03 -15.99
CA ARG A 50 -9.86 -5.28 -16.29
C ARG A 50 -9.61 -4.05 -17.14
N PHE A 51 -8.46 -3.42 -16.95
CA PHE A 51 -8.02 -2.26 -17.71
C PHE A 51 -6.49 -2.24 -17.80
N THR A 52 -6.00 -1.44 -18.73
CA THR A 52 -4.57 -1.20 -18.93
C THR A 52 -4.35 0.29 -19.08
N THR A 53 -3.29 0.81 -18.45
CA THR A 53 -2.81 2.18 -18.63
C THR A 53 -1.72 2.23 -19.68
N THR A 54 -1.53 3.36 -20.34
CA THR A 54 -0.47 3.54 -21.36
C THR A 54 0.93 3.57 -20.74
N GLN A 55 1.00 3.90 -19.44
CA GLN A 55 2.23 3.90 -18.67
C GLN A 55 2.36 2.64 -17.81
N THR A 56 3.58 2.27 -17.47
CA THR A 56 3.89 1.16 -16.56
C THR A 56 4.25 1.68 -15.17
N ALA A 57 4.22 0.79 -14.17
CA ALA A 57 4.44 1.07 -12.75
C ALA A 57 3.32 1.91 -12.12
N ILE A 58 2.30 1.21 -11.60
CA ILE A 58 1.28 1.82 -10.74
C ILE A 58 1.97 2.34 -9.48
N ARG A 59 1.86 3.65 -9.21
CA ARG A 59 2.51 4.35 -8.10
C ARG A 59 1.57 4.61 -6.93
N GLY A 60 0.27 4.71 -7.19
CA GLY A 60 -0.77 4.90 -6.18
C GLY A 60 -2.14 4.96 -6.83
N ALA A 61 -3.16 4.81 -6.00
CA ALA A 61 -4.55 4.89 -6.42
C ALA A 61 -5.42 5.46 -5.29
N LEU A 62 -6.48 6.19 -5.66
CA LEU A 62 -7.45 6.77 -4.74
C LEU A 62 -8.85 6.69 -5.34
N LEU A 63 -9.79 6.17 -4.57
CA LEU A 63 -11.20 6.17 -4.96
C LEU A 63 -11.87 7.48 -4.53
N VAL A 64 -12.45 8.19 -5.49
CA VAL A 64 -13.20 9.42 -5.27
C VAL A 64 -14.64 9.23 -5.78
N GLY A 65 -15.58 9.08 -4.88
CA GLY A 65 -16.93 8.67 -5.24
C GLY A 65 -16.94 7.30 -5.90
N SER A 66 -17.33 7.23 -7.17
CA SER A 66 -17.34 6.00 -7.99
C SER A 66 -16.20 5.92 -9.01
N VAL A 67 -15.28 6.88 -9.01
CA VAL A 67 -14.16 6.96 -9.95
C VAL A 67 -12.87 6.66 -9.24
N LEU A 68 -12.09 5.71 -9.78
CA LEU A 68 -10.76 5.39 -9.28
C LEU A 68 -9.72 6.23 -10.04
N TYR A 69 -8.98 7.05 -9.31
CA TYR A 69 -7.83 7.78 -9.85
C TYR A 69 -6.56 6.98 -9.60
N VAL A 70 -5.79 6.76 -10.67
CA VAL A 70 -4.57 5.94 -10.63
C VAL A 70 -3.41 6.75 -11.17
N VAL A 71 -2.33 6.81 -10.41
CA VAL A 71 -1.04 7.32 -10.88
C VAL A 71 -0.24 6.15 -11.45
N SER A 72 0.05 6.21 -12.75
CA SER A 72 0.86 5.20 -13.46
C SER A 72 1.96 5.90 -14.25
N GLY A 73 3.22 5.53 -13.99
CA GLY A 73 4.36 6.29 -14.48
C GLY A 73 4.28 7.75 -14.05
N ASN A 74 4.29 8.66 -15.00
CA ASN A 74 4.14 10.10 -14.76
C ASN A 74 2.75 10.65 -15.13
N ARG A 75 1.73 9.79 -15.33
CA ARG A 75 0.38 10.16 -15.73
C ARG A 75 -0.65 9.78 -14.68
N VAL A 76 -1.76 10.50 -14.70
CA VAL A 76 -2.95 10.18 -13.91
C VAL A 76 -4.07 9.70 -14.83
N TYR A 77 -4.74 8.64 -14.41
CA TYR A 77 -5.88 8.05 -15.10
C TYR A 77 -7.10 8.07 -14.20
N SER A 78 -8.24 8.43 -14.73
CA SER A 78 -9.54 8.21 -14.11
C SER A 78 -10.18 6.95 -14.70
N ILE A 79 -10.68 6.09 -13.82
CA ILE A 79 -11.25 4.80 -14.20
C ILE A 79 -12.65 4.72 -13.59
N THR A 80 -13.66 4.61 -14.43
CA THR A 80 -15.06 4.51 -14.00
C THR A 80 -15.39 3.09 -13.50
N SER A 81 -16.54 2.93 -12.86
CA SER A 81 -17.07 1.62 -12.47
C SER A 81 -17.31 0.67 -13.65
N SER A 82 -17.44 1.21 -14.87
CA SER A 82 -17.54 0.44 -16.14
C SER A 82 -16.19 0.14 -16.76
N TYR A 83 -15.07 0.40 -16.04
CA TYR A 83 -13.68 0.21 -16.49
C TYR A 83 -13.27 1.08 -17.69
N VAL A 84 -13.97 2.20 -17.94
CA VAL A 84 -13.53 3.18 -18.92
C VAL A 84 -12.35 3.96 -18.33
N VAL A 85 -11.22 3.93 -19.04
CA VAL A 85 -9.97 4.58 -18.67
C VAL A 85 -9.82 5.87 -19.44
N THR A 86 -9.63 6.98 -18.75
CA THR A 86 -9.35 8.30 -19.34
C THR A 86 -8.06 8.84 -18.74
N GLU A 87 -7.10 9.18 -19.59
CA GLU A 87 -5.86 9.83 -19.16
C GLU A 87 -6.14 11.33 -18.92
N LEU A 88 -5.70 11.86 -17.78
CA LEU A 88 -5.78 13.27 -17.45
C LEU A 88 -4.64 14.02 -18.14
N THR A 89 -4.88 15.28 -18.51
CA THR A 89 -3.83 16.15 -19.03
C THR A 89 -2.87 16.58 -17.92
N GLY A 90 -1.59 16.75 -18.26
CA GLY A 90 -0.54 17.10 -17.29
C GLY A 90 0.26 15.90 -16.83
N THR A 91 1.16 16.12 -15.87
CA THR A 91 2.10 15.09 -15.37
C THR A 91 2.29 15.18 -13.87
N VAL A 92 2.59 14.05 -13.25
CA VAL A 92 3.01 13.91 -11.86
C VAL A 92 4.52 13.69 -11.84
N GLY A 93 5.22 14.47 -11.04
CA GLY A 93 6.67 14.40 -10.91
C GLY A 93 7.17 13.18 -10.14
N GLY A 94 8.50 13.13 -9.96
CA GLY A 94 9.18 12.11 -9.18
C GLY A 94 9.05 10.68 -9.71
N SER A 95 9.58 9.75 -8.94
CA SER A 95 9.52 8.31 -9.19
C SER A 95 9.12 7.58 -7.90
N GLY A 96 8.81 6.28 -8.00
CA GLY A 96 8.37 5.47 -6.87
C GLY A 96 6.91 5.71 -6.47
N PRO A 97 6.45 5.09 -5.38
CA PRO A 97 5.08 5.21 -4.90
C PRO A 97 4.69 6.64 -4.54
N VAL A 98 3.38 6.92 -4.52
CA VAL A 98 2.80 8.21 -4.12
C VAL A 98 1.77 8.01 -3.03
N THR A 99 1.56 9.04 -2.21
CA THR A 99 0.42 9.12 -1.30
C THR A 99 -0.61 10.08 -1.86
N MET A 100 -1.88 9.76 -1.70
CA MET A 100 -2.99 10.53 -2.24
C MET A 100 -4.06 10.71 -1.17
N ALA A 101 -4.63 11.89 -1.11
CA ALA A 101 -5.75 12.17 -0.23
C ALA A 101 -6.75 13.11 -0.92
N ARG A 102 -8.00 13.07 -0.45
CA ARG A 102 -9.06 13.97 -0.87
C ARG A 102 -9.76 14.59 0.34
N ASN A 103 -10.24 15.80 0.20
CA ASN A 103 -11.13 16.41 1.18
C ASN A 103 -12.61 16.01 0.93
N MET A 104 -13.50 16.59 1.73
CA MET A 104 -14.96 16.37 1.64
C MET A 104 -15.70 17.55 0.99
N LYS A 105 -14.98 18.39 0.25
CA LYS A 105 -15.58 19.55 -0.42
C LYS A 105 -16.63 19.11 -1.44
N ALA A 106 -17.78 19.78 -1.40
CA ALA A 106 -18.88 19.51 -2.31
C ALA A 106 -19.05 20.70 -3.28
N PRO A 107 -19.46 20.49 -4.54
CA PRO A 107 -19.79 19.19 -5.17
C PRO A 107 -18.56 18.40 -5.64
N VAL A 108 -17.39 18.99 -5.69
CA VAL A 108 -16.15 18.39 -6.19
C VAL A 108 -15.07 18.50 -5.11
N PRO A 109 -14.53 17.38 -4.62
CA PRO A 109 -13.45 17.40 -3.66
C PRO A 109 -12.12 17.82 -4.30
N ASP A 110 -11.26 18.44 -3.51
CA ASP A 110 -9.86 18.62 -3.87
C ASP A 110 -9.10 17.32 -3.63
N VAL A 111 -8.23 16.97 -4.57
CA VAL A 111 -7.38 15.76 -4.50
C VAL A 111 -5.93 16.16 -4.63
N LEU A 112 -5.15 15.84 -3.62
CA LEU A 112 -3.71 16.09 -3.58
C LEU A 112 -2.93 14.78 -3.69
N ILE A 113 -1.78 14.87 -4.35
CA ILE A 113 -0.81 13.78 -4.55
C ILE A 113 0.52 14.25 -4.02
N VAL A 114 1.15 13.49 -3.13
CA VAL A 114 2.53 13.71 -2.69
C VAL A 114 3.42 12.65 -3.32
N HIS A 115 4.53 13.07 -3.89
CA HIS A 115 5.50 12.25 -4.60
C HIS A 115 6.93 12.76 -4.33
N SER A 116 7.94 12.00 -4.68
CA SER A 116 9.35 12.34 -4.41
C SER A 116 9.85 13.64 -5.08
N GLY A 117 9.08 14.21 -6.00
CA GLY A 117 9.37 15.50 -6.64
C GLY A 117 8.51 16.67 -6.14
N GLY A 118 7.73 16.51 -5.06
CA GLY A 118 6.83 17.51 -4.50
C GLY A 118 5.38 17.11 -4.47
N MET A 119 4.49 18.04 -4.76
CA MET A 119 3.05 17.81 -4.73
C MET A 119 2.38 18.11 -6.06
N SER A 120 1.26 17.46 -6.31
CA SER A 120 0.38 17.72 -7.45
C SER A 120 -1.07 17.73 -7.00
N GLN A 121 -1.91 18.49 -7.71
CA GLN A 121 -3.35 18.52 -7.49
C GLN A 121 -4.09 18.03 -8.73
N ILE A 122 -5.10 17.18 -8.53
CA ILE A 122 -6.01 16.76 -9.59
C ILE A 122 -7.16 17.76 -9.67
N ASN A 123 -7.34 18.37 -10.82
CA ASN A 123 -8.55 19.09 -11.17
C ASN A 123 -9.56 18.11 -11.80
N ILE A 124 -10.50 17.64 -11.00
CA ILE A 124 -11.50 16.64 -11.41
C ILE A 124 -12.37 17.19 -12.53
N SER A 125 -12.85 18.44 -12.40
CA SER A 125 -13.74 19.06 -13.38
C SER A 125 -13.06 19.34 -14.72
N GLY A 126 -11.77 19.67 -14.69
CA GLY A 126 -10.97 19.95 -15.90
C GLY A 126 -10.25 18.72 -16.44
N ALA A 127 -10.40 17.55 -15.83
CA ALA A 127 -9.69 16.31 -16.18
C ALA A 127 -8.18 16.53 -16.36
N SER A 128 -7.56 17.22 -15.42
CA SER A 128 -6.14 17.61 -15.50
C SER A 128 -5.43 17.42 -14.16
N VAL A 129 -4.12 17.35 -14.21
CA VAL A 129 -3.25 17.37 -13.04
C VAL A 129 -2.20 18.46 -13.21
N ALA A 130 -1.94 19.22 -12.17
CA ALA A 130 -0.97 20.31 -12.15
C ALA A 130 -0.08 20.20 -10.91
N VAL A 131 1.09 20.80 -10.96
CA VAL A 131 1.95 20.99 -9.80
C VAL A 131 1.18 21.79 -8.75
N PHE A 132 1.19 21.33 -7.53
CA PHE A 132 0.71 22.05 -6.36
C PHE A 132 1.92 22.57 -5.59
N SER A 133 1.95 23.84 -5.31
CA SER A 133 2.99 24.48 -4.50
C SER A 133 2.34 25.44 -3.52
N ASP A 134 2.80 25.39 -2.29
CA ASP A 134 2.45 26.31 -1.24
C ASP A 134 3.75 26.80 -0.60
N GLY A 135 3.92 28.12 -0.48
CA GLY A 135 5.14 28.74 0.02
C GLY A 135 5.43 28.49 1.50
N ASP A 136 4.40 28.07 2.24
CA ASP A 136 4.48 27.74 3.66
C ASP A 136 4.90 26.29 3.93
N LEU A 137 4.92 25.44 2.90
CA LEU A 137 5.31 24.04 3.02
C LEU A 137 6.76 23.78 2.62
N PRO A 138 7.52 23.02 3.41
CA PRO A 138 8.79 22.46 2.98
C PRO A 138 8.57 21.32 1.97
N SER A 139 9.65 20.62 1.61
CA SER A 139 9.52 19.36 0.90
C SER A 139 8.81 18.33 1.77
N VAL A 140 7.68 17.79 1.27
CA VAL A 140 6.82 16.85 2.00
C VAL A 140 6.93 15.46 1.36
N ASN A 141 6.71 14.42 2.18
CA ASN A 141 6.88 13.00 1.80
C ASN A 141 5.61 12.15 1.93
N SER A 142 4.57 12.64 2.60
CA SER A 142 3.32 11.90 2.79
C SER A 142 2.14 12.84 2.96
N ILE A 143 0.94 12.36 2.63
CA ILE A 143 -0.32 13.06 2.88
C ILE A 143 -1.40 12.09 3.33
N CYS A 144 -2.25 12.50 4.28
CA CYS A 144 -3.51 11.86 4.58
C CYS A 144 -4.62 12.91 4.79
N TRP A 145 -5.86 12.44 4.93
CA TRP A 145 -7.01 13.26 5.27
C TRP A 145 -7.65 12.73 6.55
N VAL A 146 -7.81 13.59 7.54
CA VAL A 146 -8.41 13.23 8.83
C VAL A 146 -9.18 14.42 9.39
N ASP A 147 -10.39 14.18 9.85
CA ASP A 147 -11.25 15.15 10.55
C ASP A 147 -11.35 16.54 9.93
N GLY A 148 -11.37 16.61 8.60
CA GLY A 148 -11.54 17.88 7.90
C GLY A 148 -10.24 18.56 7.46
N TYR A 149 -9.08 17.96 7.71
CA TYR A 149 -7.78 18.53 7.38
C TYR A 149 -6.95 17.60 6.51
N PHE A 150 -6.23 18.15 5.52
CA PHE A 150 -5.08 17.48 4.97
C PHE A 150 -3.92 17.58 5.96
N ILE A 151 -3.29 16.46 6.22
CA ILE A 151 -2.06 16.42 7.02
C ILE A 151 -0.94 15.96 6.08
N VAL A 152 0.11 16.76 5.99
CA VAL A 152 1.33 16.43 5.24
C VAL A 152 2.51 16.32 6.19
N THR A 153 3.44 15.42 5.87
CA THR A 153 4.64 15.20 6.67
C THR A 153 5.88 15.57 5.90
N ALA A 154 6.89 16.03 6.63
CA ALA A 154 8.23 16.24 6.13
C ALA A 154 9.21 15.27 6.81
N GLU A 155 10.25 14.88 6.10
CA GLU A 155 11.29 13.96 6.61
C GLU A 155 11.99 14.53 7.86
N SER A 156 11.96 15.85 8.04
CA SER A 156 12.49 16.55 9.22
C SER A 156 11.73 16.32 10.53
N GLY A 157 10.69 15.45 10.54
CA GLY A 157 9.87 15.21 11.73
C GLY A 157 8.70 16.19 11.91
N LEU A 158 8.48 17.09 10.95
CA LEU A 158 7.38 18.05 11.00
C LEU A 158 6.13 17.51 10.30
N ALA A 159 4.97 17.78 10.86
CA ALA A 159 3.67 17.56 10.23
C ALA A 159 2.90 18.89 10.18
N TYR A 160 2.34 19.20 9.02
CA TYR A 160 1.57 20.41 8.74
C TYR A 160 0.11 20.04 8.46
N GLN A 161 -0.81 20.89 8.88
CA GLN A 161 -2.21 20.76 8.52
C GLN A 161 -2.65 21.86 7.56
N SER A 162 -3.65 21.56 6.74
CA SER A 162 -4.33 22.55 5.92
C SER A 162 -5.40 23.30 6.70
N GLY A 163 -5.98 24.32 6.07
CA GLY A 163 -7.27 24.86 6.51
C GLY A 163 -8.37 23.79 6.49
N LEU A 164 -9.45 24.05 7.27
CA LEU A 164 -10.58 23.12 7.36
C LEU A 164 -11.24 22.93 5.98
N ASN A 165 -11.26 21.71 5.49
CA ASN A 165 -11.82 21.33 4.19
C ASN A 165 -11.27 22.17 3.01
N ASP A 166 -10.00 22.56 3.11
CA ASP A 166 -9.30 23.42 2.14
C ASP A 166 -7.91 22.86 1.84
N THR A 167 -7.23 23.46 0.85
CA THR A 167 -5.87 23.07 0.42
C THR A 167 -4.82 24.12 0.81
N THR A 168 -5.19 25.17 1.49
CA THR A 168 -4.28 26.23 1.96
C THR A 168 -3.56 25.79 3.22
N PHE A 169 -2.26 25.88 3.25
CA PHE A 169 -1.43 25.58 4.42
C PHE A 169 -0.88 26.89 5.01
N ALA A 170 -0.61 26.86 6.32
CA ALA A 170 0.10 27.92 7.00
C ALA A 170 1.31 27.34 7.74
N SER A 171 2.45 28.00 7.67
CA SER A 171 3.71 27.53 8.27
C SER A 171 3.65 27.41 9.80
N VAL A 172 2.67 28.05 10.43
CA VAL A 172 2.45 28.01 11.89
C VAL A 172 1.57 26.82 12.31
N ASP A 173 0.73 26.28 11.41
CA ASP A 173 -0.19 25.19 11.69
C ASP A 173 0.51 23.83 11.55
N ARG A 174 1.45 23.60 12.45
CA ARG A 174 2.31 22.43 12.45
C ARG A 174 2.53 21.87 13.83
N THR A 175 2.93 20.60 13.86
CA THR A 175 3.45 19.93 15.05
C THR A 175 4.78 19.27 14.72
N THR A 176 5.57 18.99 15.75
CA THR A 176 6.76 18.17 15.67
C THR A 176 6.49 16.81 16.28
N ALA A 177 6.77 15.75 15.55
CA ALA A 177 6.77 14.38 16.07
C ALA A 177 8.12 14.15 16.77
N GLU A 178 8.23 14.66 18.00
CA GLU A 178 9.50 14.73 18.73
C GLU A 178 9.50 13.90 20.02
N ALA A 179 8.71 12.83 20.11
CA ALA A 179 8.93 11.89 21.21
C ALA A 179 10.33 11.28 21.13
N ASP A 180 10.77 10.99 19.90
CA ASP A 180 12.15 10.69 19.53
C ASP A 180 12.51 11.58 18.33
N PRO A 181 13.74 12.14 18.25
CA PRO A 181 14.19 12.94 17.12
C PRO A 181 14.49 12.04 15.93
N ASP A 182 13.45 11.38 15.39
CA ASP A 182 13.55 10.48 14.27
C ASP A 182 12.89 11.06 13.00
N GLY A 183 13.27 10.54 11.83
CA GLY A 183 12.66 10.96 10.57
C GLY A 183 11.21 10.51 10.48
N LEU A 184 10.31 11.39 10.03
CA LEU A 184 8.91 11.07 9.85
C LEU A 184 8.67 10.49 8.45
N TYR A 185 8.18 9.27 8.38
CA TYR A 185 7.93 8.57 7.12
C TYR A 185 6.53 8.79 6.58
N ARG A 186 5.52 8.77 7.45
CA ARG A 186 4.14 8.76 6.97
C ARG A 186 3.13 9.29 8.00
N ALA A 187 2.11 9.97 7.49
CA ALA A 187 0.86 10.21 8.21
C ALA A 187 -0.24 9.31 7.67
N ILE A 188 -1.02 8.72 8.54
CA ILE A 188 -2.23 7.96 8.20
C ILE A 188 -3.38 8.35 9.12
N ALA A 189 -4.60 8.19 8.64
CA ALA A 189 -5.81 8.29 9.45
C ALA A 189 -6.30 6.90 9.81
N SER A 190 -6.61 6.66 11.08
CA SER A 190 -7.22 5.43 11.56
C SER A 190 -8.43 5.77 12.42
N GLY A 191 -9.62 5.66 11.86
CA GLY A 191 -10.81 6.23 12.47
C GLY A 191 -10.72 7.75 12.55
N SER A 192 -10.83 8.31 13.75
CA SER A 192 -10.64 9.74 14.05
C SER A 192 -9.20 10.09 14.46
N ASP A 193 -8.34 9.08 14.65
CA ASP A 193 -6.98 9.30 15.11
C ASP A 193 -6.05 9.58 13.93
N LEU A 194 -5.20 10.57 14.08
CA LEU A 194 -4.04 10.78 13.24
C LEU A 194 -2.86 9.98 13.81
N ILE A 195 -2.22 9.17 12.97
CA ILE A 195 -1.02 8.44 13.36
C ILE A 195 0.15 8.98 12.54
N LEU A 196 1.12 9.56 13.23
CA LEU A 196 2.40 9.96 12.65
C LEU A 196 3.39 8.81 12.87
N MET A 197 3.93 8.28 11.78
CA MET A 197 4.79 7.09 11.78
C MET A 197 6.21 7.51 11.44
N GLY A 198 7.07 7.52 12.45
CA GLY A 198 8.49 7.79 12.34
C GLY A 198 9.32 6.54 12.09
N THR A 199 10.64 6.70 12.04
CA THR A 199 11.59 5.60 11.87
C THR A 199 11.80 4.78 13.15
N ALA A 200 11.56 5.38 14.33
CA ALA A 200 11.73 4.75 15.63
C ALA A 200 10.48 4.78 16.50
N SER A 201 9.51 5.65 16.20
CA SER A 201 8.30 5.82 16.99
C SER A 201 7.01 5.89 16.16
N LEU A 202 5.89 5.56 16.80
CA LEU A 202 4.53 5.85 16.33
C LEU A 202 3.90 6.80 17.33
N GLU A 203 3.41 7.93 16.84
CA GLU A 203 2.73 8.91 17.65
C GLU A 203 1.25 9.05 17.24
N PHE A 204 0.37 8.86 18.20
CA PHE A 204 -1.07 8.97 18.02
C PHE A 204 -1.55 10.35 18.47
N TYR A 205 -2.34 10.96 17.64
CA TYR A 205 -2.91 12.29 17.86
C TYR A 205 -4.43 12.24 17.77
N ALA A 206 -5.09 12.87 18.71
CA ALA A 206 -6.55 13.07 18.71
C ALA A 206 -6.89 14.50 18.39
N ASN A 207 -7.97 14.72 17.64
CA ASN A 207 -8.44 16.05 17.32
C ASN A 207 -8.92 16.77 18.61
N ALA A 208 -8.28 17.88 18.93
CA ALA A 208 -8.60 18.71 20.09
C ALA A 208 -9.47 19.94 19.72
N GLY A 209 -9.79 20.11 18.44
CA GLY A 209 -10.60 21.22 17.95
C GLY A 209 -9.94 22.60 18.13
N ASN A 210 -8.61 22.66 18.12
CA ASN A 210 -7.88 23.92 18.26
C ASN A 210 -7.97 24.73 16.96
N PRO A 211 -8.64 25.90 16.94
CA PRO A 211 -8.85 26.64 15.70
C PRO A 211 -7.68 27.54 15.29
N THR A 212 -6.68 27.72 16.15
CA THR A 212 -5.61 28.73 15.97
C THR A 212 -4.21 28.12 15.92
N ALA A 213 -4.11 26.80 15.90
CA ALA A 213 -2.87 26.05 15.83
C ALA A 213 -3.15 24.66 15.24
N PHE A 214 -2.16 23.77 15.24
CA PHE A 214 -2.37 22.38 14.85
C PHE A 214 -3.53 21.77 15.65
N ALA A 215 -4.56 21.26 14.95
CA ALA A 215 -5.84 20.87 15.55
C ALA A 215 -5.75 19.61 16.41
N PHE A 216 -4.66 18.85 16.29
CA PHE A 216 -4.50 17.55 16.94
C PHE A 216 -3.49 17.63 18.07
N ASN A 217 -3.83 17.02 19.21
CA ASN A 217 -2.93 16.87 20.33
C ASN A 217 -2.41 15.43 20.42
N ARG A 218 -1.13 15.28 20.72
CA ARG A 218 -0.50 13.99 20.93
C ARG A 218 -1.08 13.30 22.15
N SER A 219 -1.56 12.06 21.99
CA SER A 219 -2.19 11.27 23.04
C SER A 219 -1.32 10.13 23.52
N VAL A 220 -0.72 9.37 22.59
CA VAL A 220 0.09 8.18 22.92
C VAL A 220 1.33 8.17 22.03
N VAL A 221 2.44 7.71 22.60
CA VAL A 221 3.68 7.41 21.86
C VAL A 221 4.05 5.95 22.10
N VAL A 222 4.38 5.26 21.03
CA VAL A 222 4.83 3.87 21.07
C VAL A 222 6.24 3.80 20.50
N PRO A 223 7.24 3.24 21.24
CA PRO A 223 8.64 3.21 20.80
C PRO A 223 8.88 2.07 19.79
N ILE A 224 8.21 2.14 18.67
CA ILE A 224 8.37 1.25 17.54
C ILE A 224 8.09 2.05 16.26
N GLY A 225 9.02 2.05 15.32
CA GLY A 225 8.90 2.82 14.08
C GLY A 225 8.49 1.97 12.88
N LEU A 226 8.30 2.65 11.77
CA LEU A 226 8.03 2.07 10.46
C LEU A 226 9.35 1.73 9.75
N LYS A 227 9.44 0.55 9.15
CA LYS A 227 10.64 0.11 8.40
C LYS A 227 10.82 0.88 7.10
N ALA A 228 9.72 1.22 6.43
CA ALA A 228 9.73 1.88 5.14
C ALA A 228 8.43 2.67 4.91
N PRO A 229 8.47 3.79 4.16
CA PRO A 229 7.33 4.71 4.03
C PRO A 229 6.03 4.08 3.50
N TYR A 230 6.14 3.05 2.67
CA TYR A 230 5.00 2.39 2.03
C TYR A 230 4.70 1.00 2.58
N ALA A 231 5.37 0.59 3.64
CA ALA A 231 5.21 -0.72 4.27
C ALA A 231 4.05 -0.75 5.31
N VAL A 232 3.01 0.04 5.10
CA VAL A 232 1.82 0.14 5.95
C VAL A 232 0.56 0.20 5.11
N ALA A 233 -0.49 -0.53 5.53
CA ALA A 233 -1.82 -0.51 4.93
C ALA A 233 -2.86 -0.99 5.96
N GLY A 234 -4.15 -0.88 5.63
CA GLY A 234 -5.26 -1.22 6.52
C GLY A 234 -5.97 0.00 7.11
N PHE A 235 -5.52 1.19 6.73
CA PHE A 235 -6.18 2.46 7.04
C PHE A 235 -7.15 2.90 5.93
N GLU A 236 -7.21 2.18 4.83
CA GLU A 236 -8.03 2.50 3.67
C GLU A 236 -9.53 2.40 4.01
N PRO A 237 -10.36 3.36 3.56
CA PRO A 237 -11.78 3.37 3.87
C PRO A 237 -12.48 2.09 3.42
N GLY A 238 -13.23 1.47 4.32
CA GLY A 238 -13.98 0.24 4.06
C GLY A 238 -13.18 -1.06 4.22
N PHE A 239 -11.91 -1.00 4.60
CA PHE A 239 -11.18 -2.21 4.99
C PHE A 239 -11.71 -2.73 6.32
N ALA A 240 -12.03 -4.02 6.37
CA ALA A 240 -12.73 -4.64 7.50
C ALA A 240 -11.79 -5.18 8.60
N ASP A 241 -10.64 -4.54 8.78
CA ASP A 241 -9.66 -4.86 9.82
C ASP A 241 -8.94 -3.59 10.27
N THR A 242 -7.79 -3.72 10.86
CA THR A 242 -6.99 -2.63 11.40
C THR A 242 -5.69 -2.43 10.61
N VAL A 243 -4.95 -1.39 10.96
CA VAL A 243 -3.65 -1.07 10.38
C VAL A 243 -2.63 -2.17 10.66
N ILE A 244 -1.94 -2.60 9.62
CA ILE A 244 -0.84 -3.54 9.67
C ILE A 244 0.36 -2.92 8.97
N PHE A 245 1.55 -3.04 9.55
CA PHE A 245 2.77 -2.42 9.05
C PHE A 245 4.01 -3.28 9.31
N VAL A 246 5.07 -3.00 8.57
CA VAL A 246 6.40 -3.56 8.83
C VAL A 246 7.13 -2.61 9.77
N ALA A 247 7.46 -3.12 10.95
CA ALA A 247 8.17 -2.35 11.96
C ALA A 247 9.68 -2.28 11.70
N ASN A 248 10.35 -1.32 12.33
CA ASN A 248 11.80 -1.11 12.23
C ASN A 248 12.64 -2.29 12.71
N ASP A 249 12.07 -3.19 13.53
CA ASP A 249 12.68 -4.44 14.00
C ASP A 249 12.50 -5.62 13.01
N ASN A 250 12.09 -5.36 11.78
CA ASN A 250 11.81 -6.35 10.71
C ASN A 250 10.61 -7.27 10.99
N THR A 251 9.78 -6.97 11.97
CA THR A 251 8.54 -7.72 12.22
C THR A 251 7.35 -7.06 11.50
N VAL A 252 6.36 -7.87 11.11
CA VAL A 252 5.05 -7.34 10.72
C VAL A 252 4.18 -7.26 11.95
N ARG A 253 3.59 -6.09 12.19
CA ARG A 253 2.77 -5.82 13.36
C ARG A 253 1.39 -5.35 12.97
N ARG A 254 0.42 -5.71 13.80
CA ARG A 254 -0.98 -5.31 13.70
C ARG A 254 -1.32 -4.41 14.88
N LEU A 255 -1.94 -3.26 14.61
CA LEU A 255 -2.44 -2.40 15.68
C LEU A 255 -3.67 -3.02 16.35
N GLN A 256 -3.65 -3.08 17.67
CA GLN A 256 -4.78 -3.45 18.52
C GLN A 256 -5.02 -2.29 19.49
N GLY A 257 -5.86 -1.35 19.06
CA GLY A 257 -5.88 -0.02 19.69
C GLY A 257 -4.54 0.69 19.45
N TYR A 258 -3.84 1.03 20.51
CA TYR A 258 -2.51 1.67 20.45
C TYR A 258 -1.34 0.69 20.59
N GLU A 259 -1.61 -0.61 20.70
CA GLU A 259 -0.59 -1.64 20.88
C GLU A 259 -0.26 -2.34 19.54
N PRO A 260 0.98 -2.28 19.06
CA PRO A 260 1.42 -2.97 17.86
C PRO A 260 1.84 -4.42 18.16
N ALA A 261 0.92 -5.37 18.06
CA ALA A 261 1.18 -6.78 18.29
C ALA A 261 1.90 -7.43 17.10
N PRO A 262 3.00 -8.18 17.31
CA PRO A 262 3.68 -8.88 16.22
C PRO A 262 2.83 -10.04 15.68
N ILE A 263 2.76 -10.17 14.35
CA ILE A 263 1.98 -11.21 13.66
C ILE A 263 2.82 -12.02 12.67
N SER A 264 4.05 -11.62 12.40
CA SER A 264 4.97 -12.34 11.51
C SER A 264 5.74 -13.44 12.22
N GLY A 265 6.11 -14.47 11.47
CA GLY A 265 7.04 -15.50 11.93
C GLY A 265 8.49 -15.18 11.57
N PRO A 266 9.45 -15.92 12.17
CA PRO A 266 10.89 -15.68 11.95
C PRO A 266 11.32 -15.78 10.48
N ASP A 267 10.68 -16.60 9.69
CA ASP A 267 10.92 -16.79 8.26
C ASP A 267 10.63 -15.53 7.45
N LEU A 268 9.49 -14.87 7.69
CA LEU A 268 9.16 -13.62 7.04
C LEU A 268 10.05 -12.47 7.55
N ASN A 269 10.36 -12.46 8.85
CA ASN A 269 11.26 -11.46 9.41
C ASN A 269 12.63 -11.49 8.72
N ARG A 270 13.18 -12.68 8.46
CA ARG A 270 14.43 -12.86 7.70
C ARG A 270 14.31 -12.41 6.23
N LEU A 271 13.15 -12.63 5.59
CA LEU A 271 12.91 -12.12 4.24
C LEU A 271 12.89 -10.59 4.20
N ILE A 272 12.27 -9.95 5.21
CA ILE A 272 12.23 -8.49 5.34
C ILE A 272 13.64 -7.95 5.64
N GLU A 273 14.38 -8.60 6.53
CA GLU A 273 15.76 -8.24 6.88
C GLU A 273 16.70 -8.30 5.67
N ALA A 274 16.50 -9.29 4.78
CA ALA A 274 17.30 -9.46 3.58
C ALA A 274 17.04 -8.42 2.49
N VAL A 275 16.03 -7.56 2.63
CA VAL A 275 15.74 -6.49 1.67
C VAL A 275 16.78 -5.38 1.80
N THR A 276 17.60 -5.23 0.78
CA THR A 276 18.69 -4.25 0.77
C THR A 276 18.19 -2.80 0.76
N ASN A 277 17.11 -2.55 0.02
CA ASN A 277 16.47 -1.24 -0.04
C ASN A 277 15.06 -1.31 0.57
N PRO A 278 14.85 -0.92 1.83
CA PRO A 278 13.54 -0.99 2.47
C PRO A 278 12.44 -0.23 1.75
N ALA A 279 12.75 0.81 0.98
CA ALA A 279 11.77 1.58 0.21
C ALA A 279 11.05 0.75 -0.87
N GLU A 280 11.56 -0.44 -1.21
CA GLU A 280 10.90 -1.40 -2.11
C GLU A 280 9.81 -2.23 -1.41
N LEU A 281 9.70 -2.14 -0.09
CA LEU A 281 8.60 -2.76 0.66
C LEU A 281 7.34 -1.92 0.50
N VAL A 282 6.32 -2.50 -0.11
CA VAL A 282 5.02 -1.86 -0.33
C VAL A 282 3.92 -2.75 0.19
N ALA A 283 3.09 -2.19 1.07
CA ALA A 283 1.91 -2.85 1.60
C ALA A 283 0.64 -2.32 0.92
N TRP A 284 -0.34 -3.19 0.78
CA TRP A 284 -1.67 -2.85 0.28
C TRP A 284 -2.71 -3.86 0.78
N VAL A 285 -3.97 -3.51 0.70
CA VAL A 285 -5.08 -4.33 1.19
C VAL A 285 -6.11 -4.60 0.11
N TYR A 286 -6.80 -5.73 0.24
CA TYR A 286 -7.99 -6.02 -0.55
C TYR A 286 -8.96 -6.91 0.24
N GLN A 287 -10.20 -6.95 -0.22
CA GLN A 287 -11.21 -7.83 0.33
C GLN A 287 -11.74 -8.78 -0.75
N ALA A 288 -11.87 -10.04 -0.40
CA ALA A 288 -12.43 -11.05 -1.30
C ALA A 288 -13.13 -12.16 -0.51
N ALA A 289 -14.29 -12.60 -1.01
CA ALA A 289 -15.07 -13.71 -0.43
C ALA A 289 -15.33 -13.55 1.09
N GLY A 290 -15.60 -12.33 1.54
CA GLY A 290 -15.86 -12.03 2.96
C GLY A 290 -14.62 -12.01 3.86
N HIS A 291 -13.44 -11.99 3.27
CA HIS A 291 -12.17 -11.92 4.01
C HIS A 291 -11.39 -10.67 3.66
N ALA A 292 -10.75 -10.08 4.66
CA ALA A 292 -9.77 -9.02 4.51
C ALA A 292 -8.37 -9.62 4.29
N TYR A 293 -7.61 -9.04 3.38
CA TYR A 293 -6.24 -9.47 3.06
C TYR A 293 -5.31 -8.27 3.09
N TRP A 294 -4.23 -8.38 3.85
CA TRP A 294 -3.12 -7.47 3.83
C TRP A 294 -1.95 -8.11 3.08
N VAL A 295 -1.39 -7.41 2.13
CA VAL A 295 -0.33 -7.89 1.26
C VAL A 295 0.91 -7.04 1.46
N LEU A 296 2.05 -7.69 1.61
CA LEU A 296 3.36 -7.08 1.57
C LEU A 296 4.09 -7.56 0.31
N SER A 297 4.54 -6.63 -0.49
CA SER A 297 5.39 -6.88 -1.65
C SER A 297 6.80 -6.39 -1.38
N GLY A 298 7.79 -7.21 -1.71
CA GLY A 298 9.20 -6.89 -1.70
C GLY A 298 9.86 -7.32 -3.01
N PRO A 299 11.18 -7.14 -3.17
CA PRO A 299 11.91 -7.49 -4.38
C PRO A 299 11.79 -8.98 -4.72
N GLY A 300 11.05 -9.33 -5.77
CA GLY A 300 10.89 -10.70 -6.24
C GLY A 300 9.94 -11.59 -5.41
N TRP A 301 9.27 -11.07 -4.39
CA TRP A 301 8.30 -11.82 -3.59
C TRP A 301 7.12 -10.95 -3.13
N SER A 302 6.02 -11.60 -2.82
CA SER A 302 4.93 -11.00 -2.05
C SER A 302 4.34 -12.01 -1.08
N THR A 303 3.87 -11.53 0.06
CA THR A 303 3.21 -12.34 1.08
C THR A 303 1.88 -11.73 1.44
N THR A 304 0.91 -12.57 1.80
CA THR A 304 -0.42 -12.13 2.17
C THR A 304 -0.75 -12.61 3.56
N PHE A 305 -1.20 -11.69 4.40
CA PHE A 305 -1.80 -11.99 5.69
C PHE A 305 -3.32 -11.94 5.56
N ARG A 306 -3.97 -12.94 6.12
CA ARG A 306 -5.40 -12.92 6.38
C ARG A 306 -5.57 -12.67 7.87
N PRO A 307 -5.86 -11.44 8.31
CA PRO A 307 -6.18 -11.19 9.69
C PRO A 307 -7.49 -11.95 9.98
N ALA A 308 -7.40 -12.97 10.80
CA ALA A 308 -8.59 -13.70 11.26
C ALA A 308 -8.97 -13.16 12.63
N ALA A 309 -10.24 -12.97 12.87
CA ALA A 309 -10.74 -12.70 14.20
C ALA A 309 -10.22 -13.78 15.17
N GLY A 310 -9.28 -13.42 16.04
CA GLY A 310 -8.81 -14.24 17.15
C GLY A 310 -7.77 -15.33 16.89
N THR A 311 -7.17 -15.45 15.70
CA THR A 311 -6.10 -16.42 15.44
C THR A 311 -4.95 -15.81 14.66
N SER A 312 -3.72 -16.29 14.94
CA SER A 312 -2.47 -15.85 14.29
C SER A 312 -2.64 -15.72 12.77
N ALA A 313 -2.27 -14.56 12.25
CA ALA A 313 -2.23 -14.31 10.82
C ALA A 313 -1.39 -15.39 10.12
N ARG A 314 -1.90 -15.94 9.03
CA ARG A 314 -1.19 -16.94 8.23
C ARG A 314 -0.70 -16.27 6.97
N ALA A 315 0.61 -16.25 6.79
CA ALA A 315 1.24 -15.69 5.61
C ALA A 315 1.10 -16.63 4.41
N MET A 316 0.80 -16.08 3.25
CA MET A 316 0.89 -16.75 1.95
C MET A 316 1.95 -16.04 1.13
N VAL A 317 2.89 -16.79 0.55
CA VAL A 317 3.89 -16.24 -0.37
C VAL A 317 3.40 -16.47 -1.79
N PHE A 318 3.23 -15.38 -2.53
CA PHE A 318 3.04 -15.45 -3.97
C PHE A 318 4.41 -15.21 -4.62
N PRO A 319 4.89 -16.08 -5.51
CA PRO A 319 5.92 -15.63 -6.41
C PRO A 319 5.32 -14.49 -7.24
N ILE A 320 5.91 -13.30 -7.19
CA ILE A 320 5.64 -12.29 -8.19
C ILE A 320 6.10 -12.93 -9.49
N GLY A 321 5.15 -13.37 -10.32
CA GLY A 321 5.45 -13.63 -11.71
C GLY A 321 6.14 -12.38 -12.21
N ALA A 322 7.36 -12.53 -12.76
CA ALA A 322 8.06 -11.45 -13.42
C ALA A 322 6.99 -10.65 -14.17
N ALA A 323 6.92 -9.34 -13.91
CA ALA A 323 5.98 -8.47 -14.59
C ALA A 323 5.99 -8.92 -16.03
N ALA A 324 4.84 -9.39 -16.51
CA ALA A 324 4.74 -9.82 -17.88
C ALA A 324 5.06 -8.59 -18.72
N THR A 325 6.31 -8.43 -19.09
CA THR A 325 6.70 -7.68 -20.25
C THR A 325 6.07 -8.46 -21.40
N ALA A 326 4.80 -8.19 -21.64
CA ALA A 326 4.16 -8.56 -22.88
C ALA A 326 4.90 -7.73 -23.94
N SER A 327 5.97 -8.33 -24.48
CA SER A 327 6.47 -7.91 -25.77
C SER A 327 5.29 -8.01 -26.72
N PRO A 328 4.97 -6.97 -27.50
CA PRO A 328 3.95 -7.07 -28.52
C PRO A 328 4.31 -8.25 -29.43
N PRO A 329 3.34 -9.04 -29.90
CA PRO A 329 3.62 -10.13 -30.84
C PRO A 329 4.33 -9.51 -32.03
N GLY A 330 5.58 -9.96 -32.24
CA GLY A 330 6.41 -9.53 -33.36
C GLY A 330 5.66 -9.74 -34.67
N ALA A 331 5.69 -8.72 -35.49
CA ALA A 331 5.18 -8.74 -36.84
C ALA A 331 5.72 -10.01 -37.55
N SER A 332 4.81 -10.82 -38.02
CA SER A 332 5.06 -12.01 -38.82
C SER A 332 5.98 -11.69 -39.99
N GLY A 333 7.21 -12.19 -39.92
CA GLY A 333 8.09 -12.23 -41.05
C GLY A 333 7.48 -13.10 -42.14
N SER A 334 7.38 -12.56 -43.33
CA SER A 334 6.96 -13.23 -44.57
C SER A 334 7.80 -14.53 -44.78
N PRO A 335 7.19 -15.60 -45.27
CA PRO A 335 7.95 -16.79 -45.60
C PRO A 335 8.79 -16.54 -46.87
N SER A 336 10.10 -16.60 -46.71
CA SER A 336 11.01 -16.65 -47.84
C SER A 336 10.86 -18.00 -48.55
N THR A 337 10.39 -17.99 -49.79
CA THR A 337 10.40 -19.13 -50.72
C THR A 337 11.83 -19.53 -51.04
N SER A 338 12.35 -20.59 -50.44
CA SER A 338 13.56 -21.26 -50.93
C SER A 338 13.16 -22.28 -51.98
N LYS A 339 13.61 -22.03 -53.20
CA LYS A 339 13.52 -22.86 -54.38
C LYS A 339 14.37 -24.10 -54.19
N ALA A 340 13.75 -25.26 -54.12
CA ALA A 340 14.47 -26.54 -54.13
C ALA A 340 15.04 -26.81 -55.54
N ALA A 341 16.38 -26.94 -55.61
CA ALA A 341 17.04 -27.41 -56.82
C ALA A 341 16.95 -28.94 -56.89
N ARG A 342 16.30 -29.47 -57.89
CA ARG A 342 16.39 -30.87 -58.30
C ARG A 342 17.78 -31.14 -58.78
N ARG A 343 18.41 -32.21 -58.32
CA ARG A 343 19.48 -32.93 -59.03
C ARG A 343 18.95 -34.27 -59.48
N SER A 344 19.00 -34.45 -60.78
CA SER A 344 18.87 -35.71 -61.52
C SER A 344 20.25 -36.44 -61.54
N SER A 345 20.26 -37.65 -61.17
CA SER A 345 20.91 -38.78 -61.82
C SER A 345 20.66 -40.05 -61.00
#